data_7e17bb44fd4fb436dd465f967c2593fb
#
_entry.id   7e17bb44fd4fb436dd465f967c2593fb
#
_cell.length_a   1.000
_cell.length_b   1.000
_cell.length_c   1.000
_cell.angle_alpha   90.00
_cell.angle_beta   90.00
_cell.angle_gamma   90.00
#
_symmetry.space_group_name_H-M   'P 1'
#
loop_
_entity.id
_entity.type
_entity.pdbx_description
1 polymer ?
#
loop_
_entity_poly.entity_id
_entity_poly.type
_entity_poly.pdbx_seq_one_letter_code
_entity_poly.pdbx_strand_id
1 'polypeptide(L)'
;MSATPRPRHGGGAIAVVVAMVAALGCVRDRVEPPPGVLTVSVEQQASWVRNFNPLTTATAPRWPTQAGIYEPLYVFNSVRGEQVPWLATGYVWRDDYRVLRVTTRTGVRWSDGQPFTAADVAFTFNLLKQVPALDRRGLWSFLGSVTVVDDATVDFAFTRRFLPGLDDVLVQLIVPAHVWRTVADPIAFANETPVATGPFTEVRVFRNQIYELGRNPDYWQPGKPKLEALRFPAYPSNDRANLALIFDEVDWAGNFVPAIERVFVKRAPAHHAYWFPLTGTTIFLYPNTGRPPFDDARVRKALSMAIDRDLVVAVALYNYSRPADTTGLSDAYATWRDPTAANAGWTRHDVAAANALLDEAGFPRDGDGHRRLRDGKRWRYEIMAVAGWSDWVRAAQVIARGLRELGIDATVRTFDFGAWSQRVQEGKFDLTLGWSFEGPTPYTFYRWLMATATVKPEGTVSMSNWHRYGSPRADALLTAFEAEADPAAQRQQITELQRTFADEAPAIPLYPNPSWGEFNTRRFTGFPSAANPYADPSPNKFDRAETLLLLTTIEPRKEP
;
A
#
# COMPACT_ATOMS: atom_id res chain seq x y z
N MET A 1 -62.64 -61.82 -34.01
CA MET A 1 -62.26 -63.26 -33.90
C MET A 1 -60.71 -63.22 -33.87
N SER A 2 -60.03 -63.57 -32.91
CA SER A 2 -59.77 -64.62 -31.96
C SER A 2 -58.68 -64.05 -31.05
N ALA A 3 -58.93 -63.85 -29.81
CA ALA A 3 -58.48 -64.57 -28.63
C ALA A 3 -56.94 -64.50 -28.35
N THR A 4 -56.63 -63.78 -27.30
CA THR A 4 -55.38 -63.88 -26.48
C THR A 4 -55.18 -65.26 -25.83
N PRO A 5 -53.95 -65.60 -25.42
CA PRO A 5 -53.77 -65.78 -23.98
C PRO A 5 -52.52 -65.18 -23.38
N ARG A 6 -52.65 -64.77 -22.10
CA ARG A 6 -51.54 -64.42 -21.19
C ARG A 6 -50.83 -65.68 -20.71
N PRO A 7 -49.54 -65.61 -20.36
CA PRO A 7 -48.96 -66.48 -19.35
C PRO A 7 -48.37 -65.76 -18.14
N ARG A 8 -48.43 -66.48 -17.13
CA ARG A 8 -48.14 -66.51 -15.72
C ARG A 8 -46.82 -65.95 -15.22
N HIS A 9 -46.94 -65.47 -13.99
CA HIS A 9 -45.84 -64.97 -13.12
C HIS A 9 -44.75 -66.03 -12.88
N GLY A 10 -43.51 -65.60 -13.01
CA GLY A 10 -42.30 -66.21 -12.49
C GLY A 10 -41.56 -65.22 -11.62
N GLY A 11 -41.46 -65.51 -10.32
CA GLY A 11 -40.73 -64.66 -9.37
C GLY A 11 -39.24 -64.74 -9.63
N GLY A 12 -38.64 -63.58 -9.95
CA GLY A 12 -37.19 -63.41 -10.03
C GLY A 12 -36.72 -62.54 -8.87
N ALA A 13 -35.86 -63.08 -8.05
CA ALA A 13 -35.21 -62.39 -6.94
C ALA A 13 -34.40 -61.22 -7.44
N ILE A 14 -34.74 -60.00 -7.01
CA ILE A 14 -33.96 -58.80 -7.26
C ILE A 14 -32.78 -58.86 -6.29
N ALA A 15 -31.61 -59.20 -6.81
CA ALA A 15 -30.33 -58.97 -6.12
C ALA A 15 -30.03 -57.48 -6.11
N VAL A 16 -30.16 -56.81 -4.96
CA VAL A 16 -29.71 -55.43 -4.72
C VAL A 16 -28.19 -55.47 -4.64
N VAL A 17 -27.53 -55.12 -5.73
CA VAL A 17 -26.10 -54.82 -5.72
C VAL A 17 -25.96 -53.43 -5.11
N VAL A 18 -25.61 -53.36 -3.83
CA VAL A 18 -25.15 -52.15 -3.16
C VAL A 18 -23.76 -51.86 -3.70
N ALA A 19 -23.67 -51.01 -4.72
CA ALA A 19 -22.41 -50.42 -5.13
C ALA A 19 -21.96 -49.44 -4.03
N MET A 20 -21.02 -49.88 -3.19
CA MET A 20 -20.22 -49.00 -2.37
C MET A 20 -19.41 -48.10 -3.30
N VAL A 21 -19.91 -46.92 -3.59
CA VAL A 21 -19.09 -45.84 -4.12
C VAL A 21 -18.17 -45.42 -2.98
N ALA A 22 -16.96 -45.99 -2.94
CA ALA A 22 -15.87 -45.47 -2.15
C ALA A 22 -15.66 -44.03 -2.64
N ALA A 23 -16.08 -43.07 -1.85
CA ALA A 23 -15.68 -41.68 -2.01
C ALA A 23 -14.15 -41.62 -1.85
N LEU A 24 -13.44 -41.86 -2.94
CA LEU A 24 -12.07 -41.39 -3.10
C LEU A 24 -12.15 -39.86 -3.01
N GLY A 25 -12.14 -39.38 -1.78
CA GLY A 25 -11.81 -37.96 -1.53
C GLY A 25 -10.55 -37.72 -2.31
N CYS A 26 -10.59 -36.80 -3.27
CA CYS A 26 -9.40 -36.21 -3.83
C CYS A 26 -8.65 -35.58 -2.67
N VAL A 27 -7.82 -36.36 -1.99
CA VAL A 27 -6.69 -35.82 -1.25
C VAL A 27 -5.81 -35.26 -2.37
N ARG A 28 -6.00 -33.98 -2.65
CA ARG A 28 -4.98 -33.25 -3.37
C ARG A 28 -3.71 -33.48 -2.57
N ASP A 29 -2.78 -34.26 -3.12
CA ASP A 29 -1.45 -34.34 -2.58
C ASP A 29 -0.98 -32.88 -2.43
N ARG A 30 -0.94 -32.40 -1.19
CA ARG A 30 -0.34 -31.10 -0.88
C ARG A 30 1.10 -31.24 -1.28
N VAL A 31 1.48 -30.65 -2.42
CA VAL A 31 2.87 -30.44 -2.73
C VAL A 31 3.35 -29.38 -1.74
N GLU A 32 3.84 -29.84 -0.59
CA GLU A 32 4.46 -28.95 0.37
C GLU A 32 5.60 -28.21 -0.31
N PRO A 33 5.69 -26.88 -0.13
CA PRO A 33 6.84 -26.16 -0.64
C PRO A 33 8.12 -26.77 -0.05
N PRO A 34 9.24 -26.77 -0.82
CA PRO A 34 10.49 -27.30 -0.32
C PRO A 34 10.89 -26.64 1.02
N PRO A 35 11.64 -27.34 1.88
CA PRO A 35 12.15 -26.75 3.13
C PRO A 35 12.86 -25.42 2.87
N GLY A 36 12.65 -24.44 3.75
CA GLY A 36 13.26 -23.11 3.64
C GLY A 36 12.64 -22.16 2.62
N VAL A 37 11.64 -22.59 1.84
CA VAL A 37 10.89 -21.72 0.90
C VAL A 37 9.71 -21.09 1.62
N LEU A 38 9.75 -19.77 1.83
CA LEU A 38 8.68 -18.97 2.43
C LEU A 38 7.66 -18.59 1.35
N THR A 39 6.41 -19.00 1.51
CA THR A 39 5.31 -18.61 0.60
C THR A 39 4.61 -17.37 1.12
N VAL A 40 4.61 -16.30 0.30
CA VAL A 40 4.13 -14.97 0.67
C VAL A 40 2.95 -14.57 -0.20
N SER A 41 1.83 -14.20 0.41
CA SER A 41 0.70 -13.54 -0.26
C SER A 41 0.81 -12.04 -0.07
N VAL A 42 1.13 -11.34 -1.15
CA VAL A 42 1.12 -9.88 -1.22
C VAL A 42 -0.24 -9.38 -1.74
N GLU A 43 -0.34 -8.10 -2.06
CA GLU A 43 -1.54 -7.50 -2.64
C GLU A 43 -2.11 -8.32 -3.82
N GLN A 44 -3.45 -8.44 -3.90
CA GLN A 44 -4.15 -9.32 -4.81
C GLN A 44 -3.95 -8.90 -6.27
N GLN A 45 -3.39 -9.81 -7.04
CA GLN A 45 -3.14 -9.70 -8.48
C GLN A 45 -3.61 -10.99 -9.16
N ALA A 46 -4.20 -10.88 -10.35
CA ALA A 46 -4.61 -12.04 -11.12
C ALA A 46 -3.41 -12.79 -11.74
N SER A 47 -2.33 -12.06 -12.01
CA SER A 47 -1.11 -12.59 -12.61
C SER A 47 0.08 -11.66 -12.38
N TRP A 48 1.28 -12.20 -12.49
CA TRP A 48 2.53 -11.45 -12.43
C TRP A 48 3.04 -11.11 -13.83
N VAL A 49 3.68 -9.95 -13.95
CA VAL A 49 4.45 -9.56 -15.13
C VAL A 49 5.93 -9.69 -14.80
N ARG A 50 6.70 -10.38 -15.66
CA ARG A 50 8.15 -10.54 -15.47
C ARG A 50 8.88 -9.23 -15.74
N ASN A 51 8.91 -8.39 -14.72
CA ASN A 51 9.58 -7.10 -14.76
C ASN A 51 10.15 -6.80 -13.38
N PHE A 52 11.47 -6.79 -13.26
CA PHE A 52 12.22 -6.52 -12.03
C PHE A 52 12.91 -5.14 -12.07
N ASN A 53 12.41 -4.21 -12.88
CA ASN A 53 12.90 -2.84 -12.91
C ASN A 53 12.47 -2.08 -11.65
N PRO A 54 13.39 -1.73 -10.71
CA PRO A 54 13.03 -1.07 -9.44
C PRO A 54 12.67 0.40 -9.64
N LEU A 55 12.97 0.99 -10.79
CA LEU A 55 12.73 2.40 -11.10
C LEU A 55 11.45 2.63 -11.90
N THR A 56 10.78 1.55 -12.37
CA THR A 56 9.57 1.68 -13.19
C THR A 56 8.44 2.37 -12.45
N THR A 57 7.67 3.17 -13.17
CA THR A 57 6.44 3.81 -12.68
C THR A 57 5.20 2.94 -12.92
N ALA A 58 5.31 1.90 -13.75
CA ALA A 58 4.20 0.99 -14.02
C ALA A 58 3.75 0.25 -12.75
N THR A 59 2.44 0.22 -12.51
CA THR A 59 1.88 -0.34 -11.27
C THR A 59 2.03 -1.85 -11.23
N ALA A 60 1.65 -2.56 -12.30
CA ALA A 60 1.64 -4.01 -12.33
C ALA A 60 3.04 -4.68 -12.21
N PRO A 61 4.12 -4.19 -12.87
CA PRO A 61 5.43 -4.83 -12.78
C PRO A 61 6.17 -4.62 -11.45
N ARG A 62 5.80 -3.63 -10.65
CA ARG A 62 6.60 -3.23 -9.49
C ARG A 62 6.63 -4.24 -8.34
N TRP A 63 5.62 -5.11 -8.21
CA TRP A 63 5.54 -6.06 -7.09
C TRP A 63 6.72 -7.03 -7.03
N PRO A 64 7.11 -7.69 -8.13
CA PRO A 64 8.30 -8.53 -8.11
C PRO A 64 9.58 -7.78 -7.74
N THR A 65 9.72 -6.52 -8.15
CA THR A 65 10.95 -5.74 -7.90
C THR A 65 11.14 -5.33 -6.44
N GLN A 66 10.07 -5.37 -5.63
CA GLN A 66 10.07 -4.90 -4.25
C GLN A 66 10.16 -6.03 -3.21
N ALA A 67 10.40 -7.25 -3.65
CA ALA A 67 10.47 -8.44 -2.79
C ALA A 67 11.90 -8.79 -2.34
N GLY A 68 12.72 -7.80 -1.95
CA GLY A 68 14.05 -8.03 -1.40
C GLY A 68 15.15 -8.21 -2.46
N ILE A 69 14.92 -7.76 -3.70
CA ILE A 69 15.93 -7.80 -4.78
C ILE A 69 16.88 -6.59 -4.68
N TYR A 70 16.32 -5.38 -4.66
CA TYR A 70 17.08 -4.13 -4.59
C TYR A 70 17.01 -3.51 -3.20
N GLU A 71 18.06 -2.80 -2.83
CA GLU A 71 18.22 -2.22 -1.51
C GLU A 71 18.44 -0.70 -1.59
N PRO A 72 17.95 0.05 -0.57
CA PRO A 72 18.21 1.48 -0.42
C PRO A 72 19.46 1.74 0.43
N LEU A 73 19.80 3.01 0.59
CA LEU A 73 20.85 3.44 1.52
C LEU A 73 20.44 3.20 2.99
N TYR A 74 19.17 3.48 3.32
CA TYR A 74 18.56 3.20 4.62
C TYR A 74 17.17 2.60 4.42
N VAL A 75 16.76 1.79 5.37
CA VAL A 75 15.39 1.27 5.50
C VAL A 75 14.65 2.11 6.54
N PHE A 76 13.46 2.60 6.23
CA PHE A 76 12.63 3.27 7.22
C PHE A 76 11.75 2.26 7.95
N ASN A 77 11.93 2.15 9.26
CA ASN A 77 11.10 1.32 10.15
C ASN A 77 9.90 2.15 10.62
N SER A 78 8.74 1.91 10.06
CA SER A 78 7.54 2.71 10.33
C SER A 78 6.96 2.50 11.74
N VAL A 79 7.16 1.32 12.33
CA VAL A 79 6.69 0.99 13.69
C VAL A 79 7.50 1.73 14.75
N ARG A 80 8.82 1.87 14.53
CA ARG A 80 9.73 2.54 15.46
C ARG A 80 9.98 4.01 15.12
N GLY A 81 9.58 4.46 13.90
CA GLY A 81 9.84 5.81 13.43
C GLY A 81 11.32 6.10 13.22
N GLU A 82 12.12 5.12 12.83
CA GLU A 82 13.57 5.23 12.73
C GLU A 82 14.14 4.87 11.36
N GLN A 83 15.23 5.53 10.98
CA GLN A 83 16.03 5.21 9.80
C GLN A 83 17.07 4.15 10.19
N VAL A 84 17.00 2.97 9.60
CA VAL A 84 17.93 1.85 9.84
C VAL A 84 19.02 1.87 8.77
N PRO A 85 20.31 2.02 9.14
CA PRO A 85 21.43 1.97 8.18
C PRO A 85 21.44 0.66 7.40
N TRP A 86 21.54 0.76 6.02
CA TRP A 86 21.53 -0.43 5.17
C TRP A 86 22.73 -0.46 4.22
N LEU A 87 22.60 -0.02 2.95
CA LEU A 87 23.77 0.15 2.06
C LEU A 87 24.63 1.36 2.42
N ALA A 88 24.14 2.25 3.29
CA ALA A 88 24.96 3.27 3.91
C ALA A 88 25.15 2.99 5.41
N THR A 89 26.21 3.56 5.98
CA THR A 89 26.59 3.40 7.40
C THR A 89 26.39 4.70 8.19
N GLY A 90 26.31 5.85 7.50
CA GLY A 90 26.13 7.13 8.13
C GLY A 90 25.85 8.24 7.12
N TYR A 91 25.35 9.35 7.63
CA TYR A 91 25.22 10.59 6.88
C TYR A 91 25.49 11.79 7.77
N VAL A 92 25.85 12.94 7.16
CA VAL A 92 26.01 14.21 7.84
C VAL A 92 25.58 15.36 6.94
N TRP A 93 24.80 16.28 7.51
CA TRP A 93 24.48 17.54 6.86
C TRP A 93 25.64 18.54 6.99
N ARG A 94 25.90 19.27 5.92
CA ARG A 94 26.92 20.31 5.78
C ARG A 94 26.31 21.56 5.13
N ASP A 95 27.06 22.64 5.17
CA ASP A 95 26.74 23.88 4.46
C ASP A 95 25.30 24.36 4.71
N ASP A 96 24.93 24.45 5.97
CA ASP A 96 23.61 24.87 6.43
C ASP A 96 22.48 24.05 5.79
N TYR A 97 22.58 22.70 5.91
CA TYR A 97 21.61 21.73 5.36
C TYR A 97 21.46 21.77 3.83
N ARG A 98 22.48 22.25 3.11
CA ARG A 98 22.50 22.27 1.64
C ARG A 98 23.31 21.14 1.02
N VAL A 99 24.15 20.46 1.78
CA VAL A 99 24.90 19.29 1.32
C VAL A 99 24.66 18.15 2.30
N LEU A 100 24.09 17.06 1.80
CA LEU A 100 23.98 15.80 2.52
C LEU A 100 25.13 14.90 2.08
N ARG A 101 26.08 14.63 2.96
CA ARG A 101 27.12 13.64 2.74
C ARG A 101 26.70 12.30 3.28
N VAL A 102 26.74 11.26 2.45
CA VAL A 102 26.40 9.89 2.82
C VAL A 102 27.63 9.02 2.68
N THR A 103 27.88 8.18 3.71
CA THR A 103 28.94 7.16 3.69
C THR A 103 28.32 5.80 3.39
N THR A 104 28.72 5.19 2.29
CA THR A 104 28.24 3.86 1.88
C THR A 104 28.99 2.75 2.60
N ARG A 105 28.39 1.57 2.66
CA ARG A 105 28.97 0.37 3.23
C ARG A 105 30.00 -0.19 2.27
N THR A 106 31.19 -0.50 2.77
CA THR A 106 32.25 -1.18 2.03
C THR A 106 32.07 -2.69 2.06
N GLY A 107 32.62 -3.40 1.05
CA GLY A 107 32.57 -4.86 0.98
C GLY A 107 31.26 -5.46 0.47
N VAL A 108 30.27 -4.64 0.16
CA VAL A 108 29.03 -5.08 -0.51
C VAL A 108 29.34 -5.43 -1.97
N ARG A 109 28.72 -6.50 -2.47
CA ARG A 109 28.82 -6.92 -3.88
C ARG A 109 27.44 -7.01 -4.51
N TRP A 110 27.38 -6.73 -5.79
CA TRP A 110 26.27 -7.09 -6.65
C TRP A 110 26.23 -8.62 -6.83
N SER A 111 25.07 -9.17 -7.18
CA SER A 111 24.87 -10.63 -7.32
C SER A 111 25.67 -11.26 -8.47
N ASP A 112 26.30 -10.46 -9.33
CA ASP A 112 27.26 -10.89 -10.35
C ASP A 112 28.74 -10.81 -9.88
N GLY A 113 28.96 -10.48 -8.60
CA GLY A 113 30.26 -10.40 -7.96
C GLY A 113 30.98 -9.05 -8.10
N GLN A 114 30.46 -8.09 -8.88
CA GLN A 114 31.04 -6.75 -8.98
C GLN A 114 30.89 -5.99 -7.65
N PRO A 115 31.83 -5.12 -7.27
CA PRO A 115 31.75 -4.34 -6.05
C PRO A 115 30.66 -3.26 -6.16
N PHE A 116 29.88 -3.08 -5.09
CA PHE A 116 29.03 -1.90 -4.90
C PHE A 116 29.87 -0.74 -4.36
N THR A 117 29.72 0.45 -4.92
CA THR A 117 30.48 1.66 -4.54
C THR A 117 29.60 2.91 -4.55
N ALA A 118 30.16 4.01 -4.07
CA ALA A 118 29.55 5.34 -4.18
C ALA A 118 29.22 5.75 -5.63
N ALA A 119 29.94 5.20 -6.61
CA ALA A 119 29.68 5.45 -8.03
C ALA A 119 28.32 4.88 -8.49
N ASP A 120 27.86 3.74 -7.94
CA ASP A 120 26.53 3.20 -8.24
C ASP A 120 25.42 4.10 -7.68
N VAL A 121 25.64 4.66 -6.49
CA VAL A 121 24.72 5.61 -5.88
C VAL A 121 24.60 6.85 -6.77
N ALA A 122 25.73 7.50 -7.08
CA ALA A 122 25.73 8.69 -7.92
C ALA A 122 25.15 8.42 -9.31
N PHE A 123 25.48 7.25 -9.91
CA PHE A 123 24.90 6.82 -11.17
C PHE A 123 23.38 6.75 -11.11
N THR A 124 22.82 6.08 -10.08
CA THR A 124 21.37 5.92 -9.93
C THR A 124 20.68 7.28 -9.93
N PHE A 125 21.11 8.20 -9.08
CA PHE A 125 20.51 9.53 -9.01
C PHE A 125 20.66 10.34 -10.30
N ASN A 126 21.83 10.27 -10.95
CA ASN A 126 22.05 10.95 -12.23
C ASN A 126 21.22 10.33 -13.37
N LEU A 127 20.94 9.01 -13.35
CA LEU A 127 19.99 8.39 -14.25
C LEU A 127 18.58 8.95 -14.08
N LEU A 128 18.11 9.16 -12.83
CA LEU A 128 16.82 9.79 -12.56
C LEU A 128 16.76 11.24 -13.06
N LYS A 129 17.89 11.97 -13.06
CA LYS A 129 17.99 13.30 -13.68
C LYS A 129 17.84 13.25 -15.19
N GLN A 130 18.52 12.31 -15.82
CA GLN A 130 18.51 12.14 -17.28
C GLN A 130 17.15 11.64 -17.80
N VAL A 131 16.46 10.83 -17.00
CA VAL A 131 15.16 10.24 -17.33
C VAL A 131 14.12 10.59 -16.27
N PRO A 132 13.57 11.82 -16.29
CA PRO A 132 12.69 12.33 -15.23
C PRO A 132 11.44 11.47 -14.99
N ALA A 133 10.99 10.69 -15.99
CA ALA A 133 9.88 9.76 -15.83
C ALA A 133 10.14 8.66 -14.78
N LEU A 134 11.40 8.37 -14.46
CA LEU A 134 11.80 7.42 -13.43
C LEU A 134 11.94 8.07 -12.04
N ASP A 135 12.01 9.39 -11.96
CA ASP A 135 12.10 10.14 -10.69
C ASP A 135 10.73 10.25 -10.01
N ARG A 136 10.27 9.15 -9.48
CA ARG A 136 8.94 9.02 -8.85
C ARG A 136 8.79 9.87 -7.58
N ARG A 137 9.90 10.17 -6.90
CA ARG A 137 9.92 10.96 -5.67
C ARG A 137 10.12 12.46 -5.93
N GLY A 138 10.43 12.83 -7.18
CA GLY A 138 10.73 14.22 -7.53
C GLY A 138 12.03 14.72 -6.91
N LEU A 139 13.03 13.86 -6.78
CA LEU A 139 14.33 14.16 -6.16
C LEU A 139 15.02 15.37 -6.80
N TRP A 140 14.91 15.48 -8.11
CA TRP A 140 15.53 16.59 -8.85
C TRP A 140 14.77 17.92 -8.78
N SER A 141 13.66 17.96 -8.05
CA SER A 141 13.02 19.24 -7.69
C SER A 141 13.77 20.00 -6.58
N PHE A 142 14.63 19.32 -5.84
CA PHE A 142 15.43 19.90 -4.76
C PHE A 142 16.92 19.58 -4.85
N LEU A 143 17.34 18.54 -5.59
CA LEU A 143 18.75 18.24 -5.84
C LEU A 143 19.32 19.13 -6.96
N GLY A 144 20.53 19.65 -6.74
CA GLY A 144 21.33 20.36 -7.74
C GLY A 144 22.37 19.44 -8.40
N SER A 145 23.09 18.67 -7.57
CA SER A 145 24.08 17.70 -8.04
C SER A 145 24.24 16.54 -7.08
N VAL A 146 24.71 15.41 -7.62
CA VAL A 146 25.13 14.22 -6.85
C VAL A 146 26.52 13.85 -7.33
N THR A 147 27.51 13.88 -6.45
CA THR A 147 28.93 13.73 -6.77
C THR A 147 29.61 12.71 -5.89
N VAL A 148 30.45 11.88 -6.49
CA VAL A 148 31.32 10.95 -5.76
C VAL A 148 32.48 11.74 -5.17
N VAL A 149 32.73 11.56 -3.88
CA VAL A 149 33.88 12.13 -3.17
C VAL A 149 35.04 11.14 -3.17
N ASP A 150 34.73 9.89 -2.84
CA ASP A 150 35.63 8.72 -2.90
C ASP A 150 34.80 7.45 -3.08
N ASP A 151 35.41 6.27 -3.07
CA ASP A 151 34.75 4.99 -3.33
C ASP A 151 33.59 4.66 -2.37
N ALA A 152 33.55 5.30 -1.20
CA ALA A 152 32.54 5.06 -0.16
C ALA A 152 31.74 6.31 0.21
N THR A 153 31.96 7.46 -0.45
CA THR A 153 31.35 8.74 -0.03
C THR A 153 30.70 9.46 -1.20
N VAL A 154 29.44 9.86 -1.01
CA VAL A 154 28.64 10.63 -1.99
C VAL A 154 28.14 11.92 -1.33
N ASP A 155 28.28 13.03 -2.04
CA ASP A 155 27.68 14.32 -1.68
C ASP A 155 26.45 14.60 -2.56
N PHE A 156 25.34 14.88 -1.88
CA PHE A 156 24.09 15.36 -2.49
C PHE A 156 23.97 16.85 -2.21
N ALA A 157 24.16 17.67 -3.21
CA ALA A 157 23.98 19.12 -3.10
C ALA A 157 22.51 19.48 -3.38
N PHE A 158 21.90 20.20 -2.47
CA PHE A 158 20.52 20.66 -2.54
C PHE A 158 20.48 22.10 -3.08
N THR A 159 19.51 22.40 -3.93
CA THR A 159 19.31 23.75 -4.47
C THR A 159 18.81 24.74 -3.41
N ARG A 160 18.20 24.23 -2.34
CA ARG A 160 17.68 24.96 -1.17
C ARG A 160 17.72 24.08 0.06
N ARG A 161 17.52 24.65 1.24
CA ARG A 161 17.25 23.83 2.42
C ARG A 161 15.96 23.05 2.20
N PHE A 162 16.04 21.72 2.29
CA PHE A 162 14.90 20.84 2.12
C PHE A 162 15.11 19.58 2.98
N LEU A 163 14.82 19.71 4.28
CA LEU A 163 15.08 18.64 5.24
C LEU A 163 14.30 17.35 4.97
N PRO A 164 13.04 17.39 4.49
CA PRO A 164 12.31 16.15 4.11
C PRO A 164 12.99 15.34 3.01
N GLY A 165 13.82 15.97 2.18
CA GLY A 165 14.59 15.29 1.14
C GLY A 165 15.60 14.27 1.66
N LEU A 166 15.95 14.30 2.95
CA LEU A 166 16.75 13.27 3.59
C LEU A 166 16.10 11.88 3.41
N ASP A 167 14.84 11.75 3.77
CA ASP A 167 14.11 10.48 3.64
C ASP A 167 14.07 10.02 2.19
N ASP A 168 13.71 10.92 1.26
CA ASP A 168 13.60 10.60 -0.16
C ASP A 168 14.93 10.12 -0.76
N VAL A 169 16.06 10.71 -0.34
CA VAL A 169 17.40 10.27 -0.75
C VAL A 169 17.75 8.91 -0.14
N LEU A 170 17.50 8.74 1.17
CA LEU A 170 17.93 7.54 1.88
C LEU A 170 17.18 6.28 1.47
N VAL A 171 15.91 6.38 1.09
CA VAL A 171 15.07 5.22 0.72
C VAL A 171 15.04 4.93 -0.78
N GLN A 172 15.81 5.68 -1.59
CA GLN A 172 15.93 5.41 -3.03
C GLN A 172 16.65 4.08 -3.26
N LEU A 173 16.01 3.16 -4.01
CA LEU A 173 16.63 1.89 -4.41
C LEU A 173 17.79 2.16 -5.38
N ILE A 174 18.92 1.50 -5.16
CA ILE A 174 20.14 1.67 -5.95
C ILE A 174 20.26 0.59 -7.01
N VAL A 175 20.69 0.97 -8.19
CA VAL A 175 20.89 0.05 -9.33
C VAL A 175 22.36 -0.02 -9.76
N PRO A 176 22.83 -1.16 -10.29
CA PRO A 176 24.23 -1.36 -10.69
C PRO A 176 24.59 -0.52 -11.93
N ALA A 177 25.54 0.40 -11.77
CA ALA A 177 25.97 1.29 -12.84
C ALA A 177 26.50 0.53 -14.07
N HIS A 178 27.24 -0.58 -13.88
CA HIS A 178 27.82 -1.37 -14.95
C HIS A 178 26.77 -2.05 -15.85
N VAL A 179 25.60 -2.39 -15.31
CA VAL A 179 24.47 -2.95 -16.07
C VAL A 179 23.64 -1.82 -16.70
N TRP A 180 23.18 -0.87 -15.89
CA TRP A 180 22.20 0.13 -16.32
C TRP A 180 22.76 1.17 -17.29
N ARG A 181 24.08 1.40 -17.29
CA ARG A 181 24.72 2.30 -18.26
C ARG A 181 24.55 1.82 -19.70
N THR A 182 24.36 0.53 -19.93
CA THR A 182 24.21 -0.07 -21.27
C THR A 182 22.76 -0.14 -21.74
N VAL A 183 21.80 0.21 -20.88
CA VAL A 183 20.37 0.14 -21.19
C VAL A 183 19.96 1.36 -22.02
N ALA A 184 19.52 1.11 -23.25
CA ALA A 184 19.14 2.18 -24.20
C ALA A 184 17.84 2.89 -23.78
N ASP A 185 16.85 2.14 -23.26
CA ASP A 185 15.57 2.67 -22.77
C ASP A 185 15.31 2.16 -21.34
N PRO A 186 15.70 2.92 -20.31
CA PRO A 186 15.49 2.54 -18.92
C PRO A 186 14.02 2.47 -18.50
N ILE A 187 13.10 3.13 -19.22
CA ILE A 187 11.66 3.08 -18.90
C ILE A 187 11.07 1.74 -19.36
N ALA A 188 11.42 1.29 -20.56
CA ALA A 188 10.93 0.05 -21.13
C ALA A 188 11.72 -1.19 -20.64
N PHE A 189 12.85 -1.00 -19.96
CA PHE A 189 13.70 -2.08 -19.50
C PHE A 189 13.01 -2.97 -18.46
N ALA A 190 12.63 -4.19 -18.86
CA ALA A 190 11.95 -5.13 -17.97
C ALA A 190 12.88 -5.76 -16.92
N ASN A 191 14.20 -5.71 -17.13
CA ASN A 191 15.20 -6.25 -16.20
C ASN A 191 14.89 -7.69 -15.75
N GLU A 192 14.64 -8.58 -16.70
CA GLU A 192 14.12 -9.93 -16.44
C GLU A 192 15.08 -10.83 -15.66
N THR A 193 16.37 -10.48 -15.62
CA THR A 193 17.42 -11.16 -14.86
C THR A 193 18.16 -10.09 -14.03
N PRO A 194 17.64 -9.74 -12.84
CA PRO A 194 18.13 -8.61 -12.06
C PRO A 194 19.52 -8.91 -11.47
N VAL A 195 20.44 -7.94 -11.61
CA VAL A 195 21.68 -7.86 -10.85
C VAL A 195 21.45 -6.87 -9.72
N ALA A 196 21.55 -7.31 -8.46
CA ALA A 196 21.18 -6.52 -7.29
C ALA A 196 22.01 -6.91 -6.05
N THR A 197 21.89 -6.11 -4.97
CA THR A 197 22.60 -6.36 -3.71
C THR A 197 21.75 -7.12 -2.69
N GLY A 198 20.45 -7.26 -2.93
CA GLY A 198 19.49 -7.74 -1.94
C GLY A 198 19.61 -9.21 -1.58
N PRO A 199 18.87 -9.65 -0.55
CA PRO A 199 18.96 -11.02 -0.04
C PRO A 199 18.39 -12.09 -0.98
N PHE A 200 17.57 -11.71 -2.01
CA PHE A 200 16.93 -12.66 -2.93
C PHE A 200 17.03 -12.13 -4.35
N THR A 201 18.01 -12.60 -5.12
CA THR A 201 18.34 -12.05 -6.44
C THR A 201 18.18 -13.05 -7.58
N GLU A 202 18.12 -14.35 -7.29
CA GLU A 202 17.98 -15.39 -8.30
C GLU A 202 16.50 -15.60 -8.69
N VAL A 203 16.12 -15.42 -9.95
CA VAL A 203 14.79 -15.74 -10.44
C VAL A 203 14.73 -17.23 -10.80
N ARG A 204 14.36 -18.09 -9.83
CA ARG A 204 14.30 -19.56 -9.99
C ARG A 204 13.13 -20.01 -10.83
N VAL A 205 11.96 -19.40 -10.59
CA VAL A 205 10.72 -19.72 -11.30
C VAL A 205 10.03 -18.41 -11.67
N PHE A 206 9.52 -18.33 -12.88
CA PHE A 206 8.58 -17.27 -13.26
C PHE A 206 7.52 -17.83 -14.20
N ARG A 207 6.26 -17.82 -13.73
CA ARG A 207 5.03 -18.08 -14.49
C ARG A 207 4.02 -17.01 -14.12
N ASN A 208 3.01 -16.79 -14.95
CA ASN A 208 2.03 -15.72 -14.71
C ASN A 208 1.35 -15.79 -13.34
N GLN A 209 1.16 -16.99 -12.76
CA GLN A 209 0.49 -17.16 -11.46
C GLN A 209 1.43 -17.39 -10.29
N ILE A 210 2.75 -17.51 -10.52
CA ILE A 210 3.72 -17.77 -9.46
C ILE A 210 5.13 -17.38 -9.91
N TYR A 211 5.87 -16.74 -9.02
CA TYR A 211 7.32 -16.62 -9.18
C TYR A 211 8.05 -16.98 -7.89
N GLU A 212 9.31 -17.33 -8.03
CA GLU A 212 10.17 -17.71 -6.91
C GLU A 212 11.52 -17.02 -7.05
N LEU A 213 11.96 -16.38 -5.96
CA LEU A 213 13.25 -15.72 -5.84
C LEU A 213 14.14 -16.51 -4.90
N GLY A 214 15.26 -17.00 -5.40
CA GLY A 214 16.28 -17.70 -4.63
C GLY A 214 17.18 -16.77 -3.84
N ARG A 215 17.72 -17.29 -2.77
CA ARG A 215 18.67 -16.60 -1.89
C ARG A 215 19.91 -16.14 -2.66
N ASN A 216 20.37 -14.93 -2.35
CA ASN A 216 21.69 -14.45 -2.73
C ASN A 216 22.75 -15.11 -1.81
N PRO A 217 23.60 -16.02 -2.31
CA PRO A 217 24.57 -16.71 -1.48
C PRO A 217 25.67 -15.79 -0.93
N ASP A 218 25.95 -14.70 -1.66
CA ASP A 218 27.00 -13.73 -1.33
C ASP A 218 26.42 -12.46 -0.68
N TYR A 219 25.25 -12.59 -0.02
CA TYR A 219 24.61 -11.46 0.63
C TYR A 219 25.50 -10.84 1.71
N TRP A 220 25.64 -9.53 1.71
CA TRP A 220 26.58 -8.78 2.53
C TRP A 220 26.36 -8.88 4.05
N GLN A 221 25.18 -9.28 4.53
CA GLN A 221 24.95 -9.56 5.95
C GLN A 221 25.31 -11.03 6.27
N PRO A 222 26.36 -11.30 7.05
CA PRO A 222 26.80 -12.68 7.32
C PRO A 222 25.69 -13.55 7.92
N GLY A 223 25.49 -14.74 7.36
CA GLY A 223 24.50 -15.70 7.80
C GLY A 223 23.05 -15.34 7.49
N LYS A 224 22.83 -14.36 6.63
CA LYS A 224 21.49 -13.95 6.16
C LYS A 224 21.40 -14.01 4.64
N PRO A 225 20.19 -14.08 4.07
CA PRO A 225 18.97 -14.50 4.76
C PRO A 225 19.07 -15.96 5.19
N LYS A 226 18.28 -16.38 6.18
CA LYS A 226 18.20 -17.80 6.60
C LYS A 226 17.25 -18.62 5.76
N LEU A 227 16.40 -17.95 4.97
CA LEU A 227 15.48 -18.56 4.02
C LEU A 227 16.23 -18.99 2.75
N GLU A 228 15.77 -20.05 2.10
CA GLU A 228 16.33 -20.54 0.84
C GLU A 228 15.70 -19.83 -0.37
N ALA A 229 14.43 -19.49 -0.29
CA ALA A 229 13.71 -18.77 -1.34
C ALA A 229 12.43 -18.11 -0.81
N LEU A 230 11.94 -17.16 -1.60
CA LEU A 230 10.61 -16.57 -1.46
C LEU A 230 9.74 -17.02 -2.63
N ARG A 231 8.51 -17.45 -2.35
CA ARG A 231 7.53 -17.85 -3.36
C ARG A 231 6.31 -16.94 -3.29
N PHE A 232 5.90 -16.40 -4.44
CA PHE A 232 4.80 -15.44 -4.56
C PHE A 232 3.73 -15.99 -5.52
N PRO A 233 2.70 -16.69 -5.01
CA PRO A 233 1.52 -17.02 -5.81
C PRO A 233 0.67 -15.77 -6.07
N ALA A 234 0.01 -15.70 -7.23
CA ALA A 234 -0.93 -14.65 -7.56
C ALA A 234 -2.35 -15.06 -7.15
N TYR A 235 -3.04 -14.19 -6.43
CA TYR A 235 -4.43 -14.38 -6.05
C TYR A 235 -5.28 -13.19 -6.54
N PRO A 236 -6.39 -13.41 -7.26
CA PRO A 236 -7.18 -12.33 -7.85
C PRO A 236 -8.06 -11.58 -6.84
N SER A 237 -8.20 -12.09 -5.61
CA SER A 237 -9.07 -11.50 -4.59
C SER A 237 -8.67 -11.92 -3.18
N ASN A 238 -9.11 -11.13 -2.17
CA ASN A 238 -8.98 -11.49 -0.75
C ASN A 238 -9.51 -12.91 -0.46
N ASP A 239 -10.66 -13.27 -1.02
CA ASP A 239 -11.27 -14.58 -0.74
C ASP A 239 -10.38 -15.75 -1.19
N ARG A 240 -9.70 -15.61 -2.33
CA ARG A 240 -8.76 -16.63 -2.83
C ARG A 240 -7.49 -16.69 -1.98
N ALA A 241 -6.93 -15.54 -1.63
CA ALA A 241 -5.77 -15.46 -0.74
C ALA A 241 -6.08 -16.01 0.66
N ASN A 242 -7.28 -15.70 1.20
CA ASN A 242 -7.74 -16.19 2.49
C ASN A 242 -7.89 -17.71 2.52
N LEU A 243 -8.42 -18.32 1.46
CA LEU A 243 -8.51 -19.78 1.39
C LEU A 243 -7.12 -20.42 1.40
N ALA A 244 -6.17 -19.87 0.64
CA ALA A 244 -4.79 -20.37 0.63
C ALA A 244 -4.11 -20.25 2.02
N LEU A 245 -4.32 -19.13 2.71
CA LEU A 245 -3.84 -18.95 4.09
C LEU A 245 -4.48 -19.95 5.06
N ILE A 246 -5.82 -20.10 5.03
CA ILE A 246 -6.60 -20.98 5.90
C ILE A 246 -6.22 -22.45 5.71
N PHE A 247 -5.80 -22.84 4.51
CA PHE A 247 -5.39 -24.19 4.17
C PHE A 247 -3.86 -24.40 4.23
N ASP A 248 -3.10 -23.51 4.89
CA ASP A 248 -1.65 -23.62 5.08
C ASP A 248 -0.82 -23.65 3.77
N GLU A 249 -1.36 -23.07 2.68
CA GLU A 249 -0.63 -22.91 1.40
C GLU A 249 0.25 -21.66 1.39
N VAL A 250 0.04 -20.75 2.35
CA VAL A 250 0.75 -19.48 2.52
C VAL A 250 1.28 -19.40 3.95
N ASP A 251 2.52 -18.94 4.10
CA ASP A 251 3.17 -18.78 5.39
C ASP A 251 3.05 -17.36 5.95
N TRP A 252 3.04 -16.37 5.06
CA TRP A 252 2.95 -14.95 5.39
C TRP A 252 2.00 -14.25 4.42
N ALA A 253 0.98 -13.58 4.93
CA ALA A 253 0.02 -12.86 4.13
C ALA A 253 -0.15 -11.42 4.63
N GLY A 254 -0.66 -10.55 3.75
CA GLY A 254 -0.92 -9.15 4.02
C GLY A 254 -2.24 -8.72 3.37
N ASN A 255 -3.34 -9.35 3.75
CA ASN A 255 -4.65 -9.06 3.18
C ASN A 255 -5.77 -9.07 4.24
N PHE A 256 -6.88 -8.44 3.93
CA PHE A 256 -8.03 -8.46 4.82
C PHE A 256 -8.62 -9.87 4.96
N VAL A 257 -8.68 -10.39 6.20
CA VAL A 257 -9.29 -11.68 6.55
C VAL A 257 -10.50 -11.45 7.47
N PRO A 258 -11.73 -11.64 7.01
CA PRO A 258 -12.92 -11.45 7.84
C PRO A 258 -12.97 -12.47 8.99
N ALA A 259 -13.26 -12.03 10.22
CA ALA A 259 -13.36 -12.85 11.41
C ALA A 259 -12.15 -13.79 11.63
N ILE A 260 -10.92 -13.26 11.50
CA ILE A 260 -9.65 -14.01 11.47
C ILE A 260 -9.48 -14.97 12.64
N GLU A 261 -9.89 -14.56 13.85
CA GLU A 261 -9.87 -15.43 15.03
C GLU A 261 -10.62 -16.76 14.80
N ARG A 262 -11.77 -16.69 14.16
CA ARG A 262 -12.63 -17.85 13.93
C ARG A 262 -12.15 -18.69 12.75
N VAL A 263 -11.77 -18.03 11.64
CA VAL A 263 -11.54 -18.75 10.36
C VAL A 263 -10.11 -19.21 10.21
N PHE A 264 -9.15 -18.58 10.91
CA PHE A 264 -7.74 -18.90 10.83
C PHE A 264 -7.14 -19.32 12.17
N VAL A 265 -7.11 -18.43 13.19
CA VAL A 265 -6.39 -18.70 14.45
C VAL A 265 -6.91 -19.97 15.17
N LYS A 266 -8.24 -20.12 15.32
CA LYS A 266 -8.83 -21.27 16.00
C LYS A 266 -8.60 -22.62 15.30
N ARG A 267 -8.15 -22.64 14.05
CA ARG A 267 -7.85 -23.89 13.33
C ARG A 267 -6.53 -24.51 13.76
N ALA A 268 -5.55 -23.69 14.11
CA ALA A 268 -4.26 -24.12 14.63
C ALA A 268 -3.66 -23.05 15.57
N PRO A 269 -4.18 -22.89 16.80
CA PRO A 269 -3.81 -21.78 17.70
C PRO A 269 -2.33 -21.75 18.07
N ALA A 270 -1.62 -22.86 17.96
CA ALA A 270 -0.19 -22.94 18.21
C ALA A 270 0.68 -22.38 17.06
N HIS A 271 0.09 -22.22 15.88
CA HIS A 271 0.81 -21.90 14.65
C HIS A 271 0.22 -20.74 13.84
N HIS A 272 -1.07 -20.50 13.97
CA HIS A 272 -1.74 -19.42 13.27
C HIS A 272 -1.77 -18.17 14.13
N ALA A 273 -1.14 -17.11 13.66
CA ALA A 273 -1.06 -15.85 14.36
C ALA A 273 -1.28 -14.69 13.39
N TYR A 274 -1.60 -13.53 13.93
CA TYR A 274 -1.70 -12.29 13.17
C TYR A 274 -1.33 -11.10 14.06
N TRP A 275 -0.98 -9.99 13.41
CA TRP A 275 -0.82 -8.70 14.05
C TRP A 275 -1.23 -7.60 13.08
N PHE A 276 -2.18 -6.74 13.49
CA PHE A 276 -2.78 -5.68 12.69
C PHE A 276 -2.61 -4.31 13.37
N PRO A 277 -1.38 -3.79 13.47
CA PRO A 277 -1.18 -2.46 14.04
C PRO A 277 -1.81 -1.39 13.14
N LEU A 278 -2.35 -0.31 13.75
CA LEU A 278 -2.94 0.81 13.03
C LEU A 278 -1.87 1.84 12.61
N THR A 279 -0.70 1.35 12.23
CA THR A 279 0.46 2.11 11.75
C THR A 279 0.50 2.21 10.22
N GLY A 280 -0.50 1.66 9.57
CA GLY A 280 -0.69 1.81 8.13
C GLY A 280 -1.14 3.20 7.71
N THR A 281 -1.42 3.33 6.41
CA THR A 281 -2.01 4.55 5.82
C THR A 281 -3.40 4.84 6.41
N THR A 282 -3.96 5.99 6.15
CA THR A 282 -5.39 6.23 6.36
C THR A 282 -6.15 5.99 5.06
N ILE A 283 -7.27 5.31 5.14
CA ILE A 283 -8.19 5.17 4.00
C ILE A 283 -9.15 6.35 3.98
N PHE A 284 -9.25 6.94 2.79
CA PHE A 284 -10.09 8.09 2.49
C PHE A 284 -11.19 7.74 1.48
N LEU A 285 -12.29 8.46 1.56
CA LEU A 285 -13.12 8.76 0.42
C LEU A 285 -12.58 10.06 -0.20
N TYR A 286 -12.05 9.98 -1.41
CA TYR A 286 -11.55 11.10 -2.18
C TYR A 286 -12.64 11.64 -3.12
N PRO A 287 -13.24 12.83 -2.85
CA PRO A 287 -13.99 13.55 -3.86
C PRO A 287 -13.02 14.25 -4.82
N ASN A 288 -13.31 14.20 -6.12
CA ASN A 288 -12.50 14.94 -7.11
C ASN A 288 -12.83 16.43 -7.02
N THR A 289 -12.01 17.20 -6.31
CA THR A 289 -12.27 18.63 -6.05
C THR A 289 -12.12 19.52 -7.29
N GLY A 290 -11.56 19.00 -8.37
CA GLY A 290 -11.59 19.66 -9.69
C GLY A 290 -12.95 19.64 -10.37
N ARG A 291 -13.95 18.96 -9.80
CA ARG A 291 -15.30 18.83 -10.33
C ARG A 291 -16.34 19.42 -9.37
N PRO A 292 -17.14 20.41 -9.79
CA PRO A 292 -18.27 20.85 -8.99
C PRO A 292 -19.25 19.69 -8.69
N PRO A 293 -19.85 19.66 -7.50
CA PRO A 293 -19.77 20.60 -6.40
C PRO A 293 -18.71 20.23 -5.35
N PHE A 294 -17.77 19.34 -5.64
CA PHE A 294 -16.74 18.92 -4.69
C PHE A 294 -15.66 19.98 -4.43
N ASP A 295 -15.64 21.07 -5.20
CA ASP A 295 -14.86 22.27 -4.94
C ASP A 295 -15.30 23.00 -3.67
N ASP A 296 -16.58 22.88 -3.24
CA ASP A 296 -17.12 23.49 -2.02
C ASP A 296 -16.81 22.62 -0.78
N ALA A 297 -16.10 23.18 0.20
CA ALA A 297 -15.76 22.49 1.45
C ALA A 297 -17.01 22.09 2.26
N ARG A 298 -18.11 22.86 2.18
CA ARG A 298 -19.38 22.54 2.87
C ARG A 298 -19.98 21.26 2.31
N VAL A 299 -19.89 21.06 0.99
CA VAL A 299 -20.33 19.83 0.35
C VAL A 299 -19.49 18.65 0.85
N ARG A 300 -18.15 18.75 0.84
CA ARG A 300 -17.29 17.67 1.32
C ARG A 300 -17.53 17.31 2.79
N LYS A 301 -17.71 18.33 3.66
CA LYS A 301 -18.05 18.13 5.08
C LYS A 301 -19.42 17.46 5.24
N ALA A 302 -20.42 17.88 4.47
CA ALA A 302 -21.75 17.27 4.50
C ALA A 302 -21.71 15.80 4.05
N LEU A 303 -21.01 15.48 2.97
CA LEU A 303 -20.80 14.09 2.55
C LEU A 303 -20.13 13.26 3.66
N SER A 304 -19.16 13.85 4.36
CA SER A 304 -18.48 13.22 5.48
C SER A 304 -19.40 12.92 6.66
N MET A 305 -20.29 13.87 7.01
CA MET A 305 -21.26 13.71 8.11
C MET A 305 -22.34 12.67 7.79
N ALA A 306 -22.58 12.34 6.54
CA ALA A 306 -23.49 11.27 6.15
C ALA A 306 -22.87 9.86 6.29
N ILE A 307 -21.59 9.76 6.55
CA ILE A 307 -20.88 8.48 6.66
C ILE A 307 -20.87 8.01 8.12
N ASP A 308 -21.57 6.92 8.39
CA ASP A 308 -21.46 6.19 9.66
C ASP A 308 -20.17 5.39 9.69
N ARG A 309 -19.11 5.99 10.27
CA ARG A 309 -17.77 5.38 10.34
C ARG A 309 -17.72 4.19 11.29
N ASP A 310 -18.52 4.20 12.35
CA ASP A 310 -18.61 3.05 13.26
C ASP A 310 -19.19 1.84 12.51
N LEU A 311 -20.23 2.05 11.69
CA LEU A 311 -20.79 1.03 10.83
C LEU A 311 -19.78 0.57 9.75
N VAL A 312 -19.03 1.49 9.15
CA VAL A 312 -17.95 1.13 8.20
C VAL A 312 -16.93 0.23 8.88
N VAL A 313 -16.43 0.60 10.05
CA VAL A 313 -15.45 -0.19 10.81
C VAL A 313 -16.02 -1.56 11.22
N ALA A 314 -17.26 -1.60 11.69
CA ALA A 314 -17.88 -2.85 12.12
C ALA A 314 -18.14 -3.83 10.95
N VAL A 315 -18.72 -3.33 9.85
CA VAL A 315 -19.17 -4.17 8.72
C VAL A 315 -18.06 -4.46 7.73
N ALA A 316 -17.25 -3.45 7.39
CA ALA A 316 -16.21 -3.63 6.38
C ALA A 316 -14.91 -4.17 7.00
N LEU A 317 -14.53 -3.72 8.20
CA LEU A 317 -13.25 -4.01 8.84
C LEU A 317 -13.35 -5.02 10.00
N TYR A 318 -14.53 -5.53 10.35
CA TYR A 318 -14.70 -6.45 11.49
C TYR A 318 -14.10 -5.92 12.81
N ASN A 319 -14.14 -4.60 13.01
CA ASN A 319 -13.55 -3.89 14.15
C ASN A 319 -12.02 -4.03 14.26
N TYR A 320 -11.31 -4.28 13.17
CA TYR A 320 -9.84 -4.27 13.15
C TYR A 320 -9.25 -2.85 13.08
N SER A 321 -10.10 -1.85 12.98
CA SER A 321 -9.73 -0.45 12.96
C SER A 321 -10.66 0.37 13.84
N ARG A 322 -10.52 1.68 13.79
CA ARG A 322 -11.37 2.68 14.43
C ARG A 322 -11.81 3.76 13.45
N PRO A 323 -12.87 4.53 13.73
CA PRO A 323 -13.14 5.74 12.98
C PRO A 323 -11.96 6.70 12.94
N ALA A 324 -11.72 7.31 11.76
CA ALA A 324 -10.76 8.38 11.64
C ALA A 324 -11.32 9.69 12.19
N ASP A 325 -10.44 10.52 12.74
CA ASP A 325 -10.75 11.89 13.15
C ASP A 325 -10.49 12.90 12.03
N THR A 326 -10.80 14.18 12.31
CA THR A 326 -10.67 15.26 11.33
C THR A 326 -9.24 15.68 11.01
N THR A 327 -8.20 15.10 11.61
CA THR A 327 -6.80 15.28 11.18
C THR A 327 -6.44 14.35 10.02
N GLY A 328 -7.18 13.24 9.87
CA GLY A 328 -6.90 12.19 8.91
C GLY A 328 -5.67 11.32 9.26
N LEU A 329 -4.98 11.58 10.36
CA LEU A 329 -3.74 10.88 10.72
C LEU A 329 -4.01 9.48 11.28
N SER A 330 -3.21 8.50 10.84
CA SER A 330 -3.16 7.16 11.41
C SER A 330 -2.41 7.14 12.76
N ASP A 331 -2.33 5.97 13.40
CA ASP A 331 -1.62 5.84 14.68
C ASP A 331 -0.09 5.89 14.54
N ALA A 332 0.44 5.75 13.32
CA ALA A 332 1.85 6.06 13.03
C ALA A 332 2.24 7.49 13.47
N TYR A 333 1.26 8.40 13.47
CA TYR A 333 1.46 9.81 13.84
C TYR A 333 0.77 10.20 15.15
N ALA A 334 0.48 9.25 16.04
CA ALA A 334 -0.25 9.51 17.28
C ALA A 334 0.37 10.64 18.13
N THR A 335 1.71 10.74 18.17
CA THR A 335 2.45 11.77 18.90
C THR A 335 2.38 13.17 18.28
N TRP A 336 1.93 13.26 17.02
CA TRP A 336 1.77 14.53 16.29
C TRP A 336 0.35 15.08 16.33
N ARG A 337 -0.63 14.27 16.73
CA ARG A 337 -2.06 14.62 16.63
C ARG A 337 -2.43 15.80 17.51
N ASP A 338 -3.02 16.83 16.91
CA ASP A 338 -3.60 17.99 17.63
C ASP A 338 -5.03 17.67 18.07
N PRO A 339 -5.34 17.70 19.40
CA PRO A 339 -6.67 17.37 19.88
C PRO A 339 -7.77 18.31 19.37
N THR A 340 -7.45 19.58 19.13
CA THR A 340 -8.41 20.57 18.63
C THR A 340 -8.79 20.27 17.19
N ALA A 341 -7.80 20.04 16.31
CA ALA A 341 -8.06 19.67 14.93
C ALA A 341 -8.77 18.32 14.81
N ALA A 342 -8.47 17.36 15.68
CA ALA A 342 -9.11 16.05 15.71
C ALA A 342 -10.64 16.12 16.01
N ASN A 343 -11.08 17.18 16.67
CA ASN A 343 -12.46 17.36 17.12
C ASN A 343 -13.24 18.43 16.32
N ALA A 344 -12.89 18.74 15.08
CA ALA A 344 -13.60 19.71 14.26
C ALA A 344 -15.06 19.29 13.89
N GLY A 345 -15.46 18.07 14.20
CA GLY A 345 -16.87 17.64 14.26
C GLY A 345 -17.44 17.06 12.98
N TRP A 346 -16.93 17.39 11.80
CA TRP A 346 -17.50 16.95 10.53
C TRP A 346 -17.20 15.48 10.15
N THR A 347 -16.46 14.74 10.98
CA THR A 347 -16.32 13.27 10.87
C THR A 347 -17.36 12.52 11.70
N ARG A 348 -18.13 13.19 12.55
CA ARG A 348 -19.25 12.57 13.28
C ARG A 348 -20.41 12.31 12.34
N HIS A 349 -21.07 11.16 12.52
CA HIS A 349 -22.27 10.84 11.77
C HIS A 349 -23.44 11.73 12.24
N ASP A 350 -23.93 12.62 11.38
CA ASP A 350 -25.04 13.52 11.62
C ASP A 350 -25.71 13.88 10.30
N VAL A 351 -26.70 13.07 9.91
CA VAL A 351 -27.45 13.25 8.65
C VAL A 351 -28.25 14.54 8.65
N ALA A 352 -28.75 14.98 9.81
CA ALA A 352 -29.54 16.21 9.91
C ALA A 352 -28.68 17.45 9.65
N ALA A 353 -27.50 17.53 10.31
CA ALA A 353 -26.54 18.60 10.07
C ALA A 353 -25.98 18.57 8.65
N ALA A 354 -25.73 17.38 8.09
CA ALA A 354 -25.29 17.21 6.71
C ALA A 354 -26.32 17.79 5.71
N ASN A 355 -27.60 17.50 5.92
CA ASN A 355 -28.68 18.04 5.09
C ASN A 355 -28.76 19.57 5.18
N ALA A 356 -28.72 20.13 6.39
CA ALA A 356 -28.73 21.58 6.59
C ALA A 356 -27.56 22.26 5.88
N LEU A 357 -26.35 21.68 5.96
CA LEU A 357 -25.17 22.21 5.33
C LEU A 357 -25.24 22.18 3.79
N LEU A 358 -25.86 21.15 3.20
CA LEU A 358 -26.11 21.09 1.75
C LEU A 358 -27.17 22.09 1.30
N ASP A 359 -28.21 22.33 2.12
CA ASP A 359 -29.24 23.33 1.83
C ASP A 359 -28.62 24.75 1.86
N GLU A 360 -27.76 25.05 2.86
CA GLU A 360 -26.97 26.28 2.95
C GLU A 360 -26.00 26.44 1.77
N ALA A 361 -25.40 25.35 1.30
CA ALA A 361 -24.51 25.36 0.13
C ALA A 361 -25.25 25.57 -1.19
N GLY A 362 -26.59 25.62 -1.18
CA GLY A 362 -27.43 25.88 -2.35
C GLY A 362 -27.85 24.61 -3.11
N PHE A 363 -27.87 23.47 -2.45
CA PHE A 363 -28.31 22.18 -2.98
C PHE A 363 -29.51 21.62 -2.20
N PRO A 364 -30.68 22.31 -2.15
CA PRO A 364 -31.84 21.82 -1.41
C PRO A 364 -32.41 20.56 -2.08
N ARG A 365 -33.18 19.76 -1.31
CA ARG A 365 -33.96 18.64 -1.85
C ARG A 365 -35.12 19.15 -2.68
N ASP A 366 -35.40 18.46 -3.78
CA ASP A 366 -36.63 18.68 -4.55
C ASP A 366 -37.85 17.98 -3.91
N GLY A 367 -39.03 18.16 -4.53
CA GLY A 367 -40.27 17.56 -4.06
C GLY A 367 -40.27 16.02 -4.02
N ASP A 368 -39.36 15.39 -4.75
CA ASP A 368 -39.16 13.93 -4.80
C ASP A 368 -38.13 13.45 -3.78
N GLY A 369 -37.59 14.35 -2.96
CA GLY A 369 -36.58 14.05 -1.94
C GLY A 369 -35.16 13.90 -2.45
N HIS A 370 -34.91 14.18 -3.74
CA HIS A 370 -33.59 14.13 -4.36
C HIS A 370 -32.93 15.51 -4.41
N ARG A 371 -31.60 15.51 -4.38
CA ARG A 371 -30.84 16.74 -4.61
C ARG A 371 -30.53 16.91 -6.10
N ARG A 372 -30.41 18.17 -6.51
CA ARG A 372 -30.04 18.55 -7.86
C ARG A 372 -28.77 19.38 -7.87
N LEU A 373 -27.99 19.19 -8.89
CA LEU A 373 -26.85 20.06 -9.21
C LEU A 373 -27.37 21.42 -9.70
N ARG A 374 -26.51 22.44 -9.75
CA ARG A 374 -26.85 23.79 -10.20
C ARG A 374 -27.36 23.84 -11.66
N ASP A 375 -27.01 22.83 -12.48
CA ASP A 375 -27.52 22.66 -13.85
C ASP A 375 -28.90 21.96 -13.91
N GLY A 376 -29.53 21.69 -12.77
CA GLY A 376 -30.84 21.05 -12.64
C GLY A 376 -30.83 19.53 -12.74
N LYS A 377 -29.71 18.91 -13.06
CA LYS A 377 -29.61 17.45 -13.10
C LYS A 377 -29.67 16.83 -11.71
N ARG A 378 -30.23 15.62 -11.62
CA ARG A 378 -30.16 14.82 -10.40
C ARG A 378 -28.70 14.60 -10.00
N TRP A 379 -28.43 14.73 -8.71
CA TRP A 379 -27.11 14.51 -8.17
C TRP A 379 -26.81 13.00 -8.08
N ARG A 380 -26.01 12.50 -9.03
CA ARG A 380 -25.63 11.08 -9.14
C ARG A 380 -24.12 10.94 -9.13
N TYR A 381 -23.62 9.97 -8.37
CA TYR A 381 -22.20 9.67 -8.33
C TYR A 381 -21.89 8.19 -8.26
N GLU A 382 -20.75 7.83 -8.83
CA GLU A 382 -20.13 6.53 -8.65
C GLU A 382 -19.04 6.63 -7.60
N ILE A 383 -19.03 5.68 -6.64
CA ILE A 383 -17.94 5.47 -5.69
C ILE A 383 -17.09 4.35 -6.25
N MET A 384 -15.87 4.65 -6.67
CA MET A 384 -14.96 3.64 -7.20
C MET A 384 -14.26 2.88 -6.07
N ALA A 385 -14.16 1.55 -6.24
CA ALA A 385 -13.40 0.66 -5.37
C ALA A 385 -12.70 -0.42 -6.20
N VAL A 386 -11.67 -1.06 -5.62
CA VAL A 386 -10.96 -2.17 -6.26
C VAL A 386 -11.80 -3.44 -6.14
N ALA A 387 -12.08 -4.08 -7.28
CA ALA A 387 -12.72 -5.39 -7.31
C ALA A 387 -11.83 -6.43 -6.61
N GLY A 388 -12.39 -7.29 -5.79
CA GLY A 388 -11.60 -8.29 -5.05
C GLY A 388 -11.08 -7.82 -3.68
N TRP A 389 -11.08 -6.51 -3.38
CA TRP A 389 -10.84 -5.99 -2.03
C TRP A 389 -12.17 -5.87 -1.30
N SER A 390 -12.55 -6.94 -0.64
CA SER A 390 -13.90 -7.11 -0.10
C SER A 390 -14.24 -6.14 1.05
N ASP A 391 -13.24 -5.69 1.78
CA ASP A 391 -13.33 -4.61 2.79
C ASP A 391 -13.69 -3.28 2.14
N TRP A 392 -12.99 -2.87 1.07
CA TRP A 392 -13.27 -1.63 0.36
C TRP A 392 -14.64 -1.64 -0.31
N VAL A 393 -15.04 -2.75 -0.92
CA VAL A 393 -16.37 -2.87 -1.56
C VAL A 393 -17.48 -2.69 -0.52
N ARG A 394 -17.34 -3.32 0.67
CA ARG A 394 -18.30 -3.17 1.76
C ARG A 394 -18.31 -1.75 2.33
N ALA A 395 -17.13 -1.13 2.53
CA ALA A 395 -17.04 0.25 2.96
C ALA A 395 -17.74 1.19 1.98
N ALA A 396 -17.51 1.05 0.69
CA ALA A 396 -18.17 1.82 -0.36
C ALA A 396 -19.70 1.65 -0.35
N GLN A 397 -20.20 0.44 -0.06
CA GLN A 397 -21.64 0.17 0.06
C GLN A 397 -22.27 0.90 1.25
N VAL A 398 -21.62 0.91 2.42
CA VAL A 398 -22.07 1.67 3.60
C VAL A 398 -22.07 3.16 3.29
N ILE A 399 -21.01 3.67 2.67
CA ILE A 399 -20.91 5.08 2.26
C ILE A 399 -22.03 5.44 1.28
N ALA A 400 -22.25 4.64 0.24
CA ALA A 400 -23.32 4.88 -0.73
C ALA A 400 -24.71 4.93 -0.07
N ARG A 401 -24.95 4.12 0.96
CA ARG A 401 -26.18 4.17 1.76
C ARG A 401 -26.32 5.53 2.46
N GLY A 402 -25.29 5.99 3.17
CA GLY A 402 -25.31 7.28 3.85
C GLY A 402 -25.56 8.46 2.89
N LEU A 403 -24.92 8.45 1.71
CA LEU A 403 -25.12 9.49 0.69
C LEU A 403 -26.56 9.49 0.15
N ARG A 404 -27.21 8.33 0.02
CA ARG A 404 -28.63 8.25 -0.37
C ARG A 404 -29.55 8.88 0.68
N GLU A 405 -29.19 8.84 1.97
CA GLU A 405 -29.94 9.54 3.02
C GLU A 405 -29.89 11.07 2.87
N LEU A 406 -28.90 11.59 2.14
CA LEU A 406 -28.85 13.00 1.74
C LEU A 406 -29.66 13.32 0.48
N GLY A 407 -30.30 12.34 -0.18
CA GLY A 407 -30.97 12.51 -1.47
C GLY A 407 -30.04 12.50 -2.66
N ILE A 408 -28.85 11.93 -2.51
CA ILE A 408 -27.84 11.77 -3.58
C ILE A 408 -27.88 10.33 -4.11
N ASP A 409 -28.03 10.12 -5.40
CA ASP A 409 -28.02 8.80 -6.04
C ASP A 409 -26.57 8.26 -6.09
N ALA A 410 -26.11 7.61 -5.02
CA ALA A 410 -24.78 7.03 -4.95
C ALA A 410 -24.79 5.53 -5.26
N THR A 411 -23.91 5.11 -6.15
CA THR A 411 -23.70 3.72 -6.56
C THR A 411 -22.24 3.32 -6.42
N VAL A 412 -21.98 2.02 -6.21
CA VAL A 412 -20.61 1.50 -6.14
C VAL A 412 -20.24 0.90 -7.48
N ARG A 413 -19.07 1.26 -7.99
CA ARG A 413 -18.48 0.69 -9.20
C ARG A 413 -17.10 0.14 -8.91
N THR A 414 -16.87 -1.12 -9.25
CA THR A 414 -15.59 -1.78 -9.03
C THR A 414 -14.81 -1.95 -10.33
N PHE A 415 -13.49 -1.87 -10.20
CA PHE A 415 -12.52 -2.09 -11.28
C PHE A 415 -11.43 -3.02 -10.76
N ASP A 416 -10.77 -3.77 -11.66
CA ASP A 416 -9.50 -4.38 -11.30
C ASP A 416 -8.48 -3.31 -10.86
N PHE A 417 -7.45 -3.74 -10.11
CA PHE A 417 -6.50 -2.79 -9.51
C PHE A 417 -5.82 -1.89 -10.54
N GLY A 418 -5.42 -2.43 -11.69
CA GLY A 418 -4.75 -1.66 -12.74
C GLY A 418 -5.64 -0.58 -13.34
N ALA A 419 -6.88 -0.93 -13.69
CA ALA A 419 -7.85 0.00 -14.25
C ALA A 419 -8.31 1.04 -13.22
N TRP A 420 -8.48 0.64 -11.94
CA TRP A 420 -8.75 1.57 -10.85
C TRP A 420 -7.60 2.57 -10.69
N SER A 421 -6.38 2.09 -10.56
CA SER A 421 -5.18 2.91 -10.35
C SER A 421 -4.97 3.93 -11.47
N GLN A 422 -5.12 3.51 -12.73
CA GLN A 422 -5.01 4.40 -13.87
C GLN A 422 -6.05 5.53 -13.80
N ARG A 423 -7.33 5.19 -13.56
CA ARG A 423 -8.41 6.17 -13.47
C ARG A 423 -8.18 7.19 -12.36
N VAL A 424 -7.73 6.72 -11.20
CA VAL A 424 -7.44 7.57 -10.04
C VAL A 424 -6.28 8.51 -10.34
N GLN A 425 -5.20 8.00 -10.90
CA GLN A 425 -4.03 8.82 -11.29
C GLN A 425 -4.38 9.86 -12.36
N GLU A 426 -5.25 9.52 -13.31
CA GLU A 426 -5.74 10.44 -14.35
C GLU A 426 -6.85 11.39 -13.86
N GLY A 427 -7.35 11.24 -12.62
CA GLY A 427 -8.46 12.04 -12.08
C GLY A 427 -9.82 11.72 -12.70
N LYS A 428 -10.00 10.56 -13.32
CA LYS A 428 -11.23 10.12 -14.01
C LYS A 428 -12.19 9.44 -13.05
N PHE A 429 -12.62 10.14 -12.03
CA PHE A 429 -13.58 9.67 -11.02
C PHE A 429 -14.36 10.85 -10.42
N ASP A 430 -15.50 10.56 -9.80
CA ASP A 430 -16.23 11.49 -8.96
C ASP A 430 -15.84 11.30 -7.49
N LEU A 431 -16.02 10.08 -6.99
CA LEU A 431 -15.64 9.63 -5.65
C LEU A 431 -14.84 8.31 -5.77
N THR A 432 -13.79 8.17 -5.00
CA THR A 432 -13.05 6.90 -4.91
C THR A 432 -12.55 6.62 -3.50
N LEU A 433 -12.50 5.34 -3.12
CA LEU A 433 -11.67 4.95 -2.00
C LEU A 433 -10.21 5.01 -2.41
N GLY A 434 -9.36 5.33 -1.45
CA GLY A 434 -7.92 5.40 -1.65
C GLY A 434 -7.17 5.54 -0.34
N TRP A 435 -5.88 5.28 -0.37
CA TRP A 435 -4.98 5.39 0.79
C TRP A 435 -4.23 6.73 0.79
N SER A 436 -3.75 7.14 1.96
CA SER A 436 -2.79 8.24 2.12
C SER A 436 -1.35 7.77 1.88
N PHE A 437 -0.42 8.71 1.85
CA PHE A 437 1.01 8.42 1.86
C PHE A 437 1.63 8.74 3.21
N GLU A 438 2.59 7.93 3.62
CA GLU A 438 3.30 8.06 4.89
C GLU A 438 4.73 8.54 4.68
N GLY A 439 5.32 9.07 5.73
CA GLY A 439 6.71 9.47 5.83
C GLY A 439 7.17 9.45 7.29
N PRO A 440 8.41 9.81 7.57
CA PRO A 440 8.91 9.91 8.93
C PRO A 440 8.17 10.94 9.79
N THR A 441 7.55 11.92 9.14
CA THR A 441 6.70 12.95 9.77
C THR A 441 5.42 13.12 8.96
N PRO A 442 4.36 13.78 9.53
CA PRO A 442 3.14 14.07 8.78
C PRO A 442 3.32 15.04 7.60
N TYR A 443 4.50 15.59 7.38
CA TYR A 443 4.78 16.45 6.22
C TYR A 443 4.41 15.79 4.90
N THR A 444 4.90 14.56 4.64
CA THR A 444 4.61 13.82 3.41
C THR A 444 3.12 13.59 3.22
N PHE A 445 2.41 13.26 4.32
CA PHE A 445 0.96 13.07 4.34
C PHE A 445 0.21 14.34 3.91
N TYR A 446 0.48 15.50 4.53
CA TYR A 446 -0.22 16.74 4.20
C TYR A 446 0.22 17.33 2.85
N ARG A 447 1.48 17.17 2.46
CA ARG A 447 1.96 17.53 1.13
C ARG A 447 1.20 16.74 0.05
N TRP A 448 1.03 15.44 0.23
CA TRP A 448 0.23 14.58 -0.65
C TRP A 448 -1.21 15.08 -0.81
N LEU A 449 -1.83 15.54 0.27
CA LEU A 449 -3.25 15.89 0.30
C LEU A 449 -3.55 17.34 -0.11
N MET A 450 -2.60 18.29 0.04
CA MET A 450 -2.92 19.72 -0.02
C MET A 450 -1.97 20.57 -0.85
N ALA A 451 -0.79 20.05 -1.27
CA ALA A 451 0.17 20.88 -1.98
C ALA A 451 -0.31 21.24 -3.39
N THR A 452 -0.45 22.54 -3.68
CA THR A 452 -0.90 23.06 -4.97
C THR A 452 0.01 22.64 -6.12
N ALA A 453 1.32 22.55 -5.89
CA ALA A 453 2.28 22.11 -6.91
C ALA A 453 2.07 20.69 -7.43
N THR A 454 1.32 19.85 -6.67
CA THR A 454 1.01 18.47 -7.03
C THR A 454 -0.31 18.32 -7.80
N VAL A 455 -1.10 19.36 -7.92
CA VAL A 455 -2.36 19.38 -8.67
C VAL A 455 -2.07 19.25 -10.16
N LYS A 456 -2.72 18.31 -10.81
CA LYS A 456 -2.62 18.09 -12.27
C LYS A 456 -4.01 18.18 -12.89
N PRO A 457 -4.13 18.64 -14.14
CA PRO A 457 -5.38 18.59 -14.88
C PRO A 457 -5.93 17.15 -15.00
N GLU A 458 -7.24 17.01 -15.12
CA GLU A 458 -7.88 15.73 -15.45
C GLU A 458 -7.30 15.17 -16.76
N GLY A 459 -7.09 13.86 -16.81
CA GLY A 459 -6.42 13.18 -17.91
C GLY A 459 -4.91 13.17 -17.84
N THR A 460 -4.30 13.98 -16.97
CA THR A 460 -2.85 13.95 -16.71
C THR A 460 -2.56 13.06 -15.52
N VAL A 461 -1.64 12.12 -15.69
CA VAL A 461 -1.22 11.20 -14.63
C VAL A 461 -0.61 11.99 -13.47
N SER A 462 -1.13 11.79 -12.27
CA SER A 462 -0.57 12.29 -11.02
C SER A 462 -0.32 11.14 -10.07
N MET A 463 0.91 11.04 -9.59
CA MET A 463 1.30 10.03 -8.59
C MET A 463 0.89 10.44 -7.17
N SER A 464 0.49 11.71 -6.98
CA SER A 464 0.04 12.27 -5.70
C SER A 464 -1.21 13.12 -5.90
N ASN A 465 -1.87 13.51 -4.79
CA ASN A 465 -3.00 14.44 -4.83
C ASN A 465 -4.07 14.03 -5.87
N TRP A 466 -4.52 12.79 -5.79
CA TRP A 466 -5.49 12.23 -6.75
C TRP A 466 -6.80 13.01 -6.81
N HIS A 467 -7.20 13.62 -5.71
CA HIS A 467 -8.42 14.42 -5.56
C HIS A 467 -8.28 15.87 -6.05
N ARG A 468 -7.10 16.24 -6.58
CA ARG A 468 -6.83 17.53 -7.27
C ARG A 468 -7.03 18.76 -6.39
N TYR A 469 -6.72 18.69 -5.10
CA TYR A 469 -6.88 19.78 -4.15
C TYR A 469 -5.59 20.57 -3.96
N GLY A 470 -5.67 21.91 -3.97
CA GLY A 470 -4.56 22.80 -3.65
C GLY A 470 -4.94 23.82 -2.57
N SER A 471 -4.06 24.04 -1.58
CA SER A 471 -4.24 25.00 -0.51
C SER A 471 -3.04 25.94 -0.40
N PRO A 472 -3.18 27.23 -0.75
CA PRO A 472 -2.12 28.22 -0.54
C PRO A 472 -1.70 28.34 0.94
N ARG A 473 -2.62 28.14 1.89
CA ARG A 473 -2.30 28.14 3.32
C ARG A 473 -1.42 26.94 3.68
N ALA A 474 -1.73 25.76 3.17
CA ALA A 474 -0.90 24.58 3.36
C ALA A 474 0.46 24.72 2.66
N ASP A 475 0.53 25.30 1.45
CA ASP A 475 1.79 25.53 0.73
C ASP A 475 2.77 26.37 1.54
N ALA A 476 2.30 27.43 2.20
CA ALA A 476 3.13 28.27 3.06
C ALA A 476 3.69 27.49 4.26
N LEU A 477 2.87 26.67 4.92
CA LEU A 477 3.26 25.83 6.06
C LEU A 477 4.23 24.72 5.64
N LEU A 478 3.97 24.06 4.51
CA LEU A 478 4.85 23.04 3.94
C LEU A 478 6.22 23.62 3.60
N THR A 479 6.24 24.79 2.96
CA THR A 479 7.49 25.50 2.62
C THR A 479 8.28 25.89 3.88
N ALA A 480 7.61 26.37 4.93
CA ALA A 480 8.25 26.68 6.19
C ALA A 480 8.86 25.42 6.84
N PHE A 481 8.12 24.31 6.84
CA PHE A 481 8.59 23.03 7.38
C PHE A 481 9.83 22.50 6.62
N GLU A 482 9.88 22.67 5.31
CA GLU A 482 10.98 22.20 4.47
C GLU A 482 12.35 22.74 4.90
N ALA A 483 12.39 23.99 5.37
CA ALA A 483 13.62 24.67 5.76
C ALA A 483 13.89 24.63 7.28
N GLU A 484 12.96 24.11 8.09
CA GLU A 484 13.03 24.18 9.54
C GLU A 484 13.83 23.01 10.12
N ALA A 485 14.81 23.29 10.96
CA ALA A 485 15.63 22.30 11.65
C ALA A 485 15.23 22.12 13.12
N ASP A 486 14.53 23.09 13.72
CA ASP A 486 14.06 23.00 15.10
C ASP A 486 12.82 22.07 15.18
N PRO A 487 12.91 20.95 15.92
CA PRO A 487 11.79 20.01 16.05
C PRO A 487 10.53 20.64 16.68
N ALA A 488 10.65 21.65 17.54
CA ALA A 488 9.51 22.32 18.16
C ALA A 488 8.76 23.18 17.14
N ALA A 489 9.49 23.93 16.31
CA ALA A 489 8.92 24.69 15.22
C ALA A 489 8.29 23.81 14.14
N GLN A 490 8.94 22.69 13.78
CA GLN A 490 8.35 21.67 12.90
C GLN A 490 7.02 21.14 13.44
N ARG A 491 6.96 20.85 14.74
CA ARG A 491 5.72 20.38 15.39
C ARG A 491 4.61 21.41 15.31
N GLN A 492 4.93 22.70 15.51
CA GLN A 492 3.95 23.78 15.39
C GLN A 492 3.41 23.89 13.96
N GLN A 493 4.27 23.80 12.95
CA GLN A 493 3.86 23.83 11.54
C GLN A 493 2.94 22.64 11.18
N ILE A 494 3.25 21.44 11.69
CA ILE A 494 2.37 20.27 11.51
C ILE A 494 1.04 20.45 12.24
N THR A 495 1.01 21.08 13.41
CA THR A 495 -0.24 21.39 14.11
C THR A 495 -1.11 22.33 13.27
N GLU A 496 -0.54 23.36 12.67
CA GLU A 496 -1.28 24.29 11.81
C GLU A 496 -1.72 23.62 10.49
N LEU A 497 -0.95 22.67 9.93
CA LEU A 497 -1.37 21.84 8.80
C LEU A 497 -2.59 20.96 9.15
N GLN A 498 -2.64 20.40 10.35
CA GLN A 498 -3.81 19.64 10.83
C GLN A 498 -5.06 20.53 10.92
N ARG A 499 -4.92 21.73 11.46
CA ARG A 499 -6.01 22.70 11.54
C ARG A 499 -6.49 23.13 10.16
N THR A 500 -5.54 23.40 9.25
CA THR A 500 -5.85 23.71 7.85
C THR A 500 -6.62 22.58 7.19
N PHE A 501 -6.18 21.33 7.37
CA PHE A 501 -6.89 20.15 6.85
C PHE A 501 -8.32 20.03 7.43
N ALA A 502 -8.47 20.25 8.74
CA ALA A 502 -9.77 20.20 9.41
C ALA A 502 -10.72 21.32 8.93
N ASP A 503 -10.18 22.54 8.70
CA ASP A 503 -10.94 23.67 8.20
C ASP A 503 -11.40 23.48 6.75
N GLU A 504 -10.49 23.04 5.89
CA GLU A 504 -10.68 22.98 4.44
C GLU A 504 -11.28 21.64 3.96
N ALA A 505 -11.18 20.57 4.76
CA ALA A 505 -11.67 19.23 4.44
C ALA A 505 -11.34 18.77 3.00
N PRO A 506 -10.07 18.74 2.58
CA PRO A 506 -9.68 18.43 1.20
C PRO A 506 -10.05 17.00 0.78
N ALA A 507 -10.08 16.08 1.74
CA ALA A 507 -10.43 14.67 1.58
C ALA A 507 -11.20 14.19 2.82
N ILE A 508 -11.95 13.11 2.70
CA ILE A 508 -12.83 12.58 3.75
C ILE A 508 -12.16 11.34 4.39
N PRO A 509 -11.55 11.45 5.58
CA PRO A 509 -10.93 10.31 6.23
C PRO A 509 -11.99 9.34 6.74
N LEU A 510 -11.74 8.04 6.57
CA LEU A 510 -12.65 6.96 6.95
C LEU A 510 -12.16 6.20 8.19
N TYR A 511 -10.97 5.63 8.09
CA TYR A 511 -10.34 4.85 9.15
C TYR A 511 -8.82 4.71 8.93
N PRO A 512 -8.01 4.60 9.99
CA PRO A 512 -6.64 4.13 9.88
C PRO A 512 -6.61 2.71 9.30
N ASN A 513 -5.83 2.48 8.26
CA ASN A 513 -5.72 1.16 7.64
C ASN A 513 -4.85 0.26 8.52
N PRO A 514 -5.31 -0.92 8.92
CA PRO A 514 -4.44 -1.89 9.57
C PRO A 514 -3.28 -2.29 8.65
N SER A 515 -2.09 -2.43 9.20
CA SER A 515 -1.01 -3.14 8.52
C SER A 515 -1.28 -4.63 8.65
N TRP A 516 -1.78 -5.22 7.57
CA TRP A 516 -2.17 -6.62 7.57
C TRP A 516 -0.95 -7.53 7.66
N GLY A 517 -0.89 -8.39 8.67
CA GLY A 517 0.16 -9.39 8.84
C GLY A 517 -0.41 -10.66 9.45
N GLU A 518 -0.57 -11.70 8.63
CA GLU A 518 -1.01 -13.03 8.99
C GLU A 518 0.13 -14.01 8.81
N PHE A 519 0.31 -14.89 9.80
CA PHE A 519 1.46 -15.78 9.88
C PHE A 519 1.05 -17.22 10.15
N ASN A 520 1.55 -18.15 9.33
CA ASN A 520 1.62 -19.54 9.67
C ASN A 520 3.02 -19.87 10.18
N THR A 521 3.14 -20.03 11.50
CA THR A 521 4.42 -20.26 12.17
C THR A 521 4.80 -21.74 12.27
N ARG A 522 4.15 -22.62 11.50
CA ARG A 522 4.46 -24.06 11.51
C ARG A 522 5.86 -24.34 10.99
N ARG A 523 6.21 -23.70 9.87
CA ARG A 523 7.49 -23.91 9.18
C ARG A 523 8.54 -22.83 9.48
N PHE A 524 8.09 -21.64 9.89
CA PHE A 524 8.93 -20.47 10.09
C PHE A 524 8.68 -19.77 11.41
N THR A 525 9.68 -19.00 11.86
CA THR A 525 9.63 -18.16 13.06
C THR A 525 10.28 -16.81 12.77
N GLY A 526 10.23 -15.88 13.75
CA GLY A 526 10.83 -14.56 13.60
C GLY A 526 9.89 -13.48 13.06
N PHE A 527 8.58 -13.75 12.93
CA PHE A 527 7.60 -12.74 12.55
C PHE A 527 7.40 -11.69 13.66
N PRO A 528 7.13 -10.43 13.31
CA PRO A 528 6.81 -9.39 14.29
C PRO A 528 5.45 -9.65 14.93
N SER A 529 5.26 -9.10 16.12
CA SER A 529 4.01 -9.22 16.87
C SER A 529 3.85 -8.04 17.83
N ALA A 530 2.69 -7.92 18.46
CA ALA A 530 2.46 -6.91 19.50
C ALA A 530 3.47 -7.03 20.68
N ALA A 531 3.93 -8.25 20.98
CA ALA A 531 4.95 -8.49 22.02
C ALA A 531 6.39 -8.21 21.53
N ASN A 532 6.63 -8.24 20.22
CA ASN A 532 7.92 -7.95 19.60
C ASN A 532 7.74 -7.12 18.33
N PRO A 533 7.42 -5.82 18.46
CA PRO A 533 7.12 -4.93 17.34
C PRO A 533 8.41 -4.37 16.71
N TYR A 534 9.24 -5.24 16.13
CA TYR A 534 10.54 -4.82 15.58
C TYR A 534 10.44 -4.22 14.18
N ALA A 535 9.36 -4.50 13.42
CA ALA A 535 9.04 -3.97 12.09
C ALA A 535 7.54 -4.11 11.80
N ASP A 536 7.06 -3.44 10.77
CA ASP A 536 5.69 -3.59 10.28
C ASP A 536 5.44 -5.03 9.78
N PRO A 537 4.31 -5.66 10.16
CA PRO A 537 4.04 -7.08 9.85
C PRO A 537 3.68 -7.34 8.39
N SER A 538 3.33 -6.32 7.61
CA SER A 538 2.77 -6.48 6.28
C SER A 538 3.83 -6.78 5.22
N PRO A 539 3.63 -7.80 4.36
CA PRO A 539 4.50 -8.03 3.21
C PRO A 539 4.37 -6.93 2.15
N ASN A 540 3.42 -6.00 2.28
CA ASN A 540 3.17 -4.91 1.35
C ASN A 540 3.94 -3.62 1.69
N LYS A 541 4.78 -3.61 2.73
CA LYS A 541 5.61 -2.46 3.15
C LYS A 541 6.94 -2.36 2.39
N PHE A 542 6.86 -2.31 1.09
CA PHE A 542 8.02 -2.25 0.21
C PHE A 542 8.42 -0.84 -0.23
N ASP A 543 7.56 0.15 -0.05
CA ASP A 543 7.77 1.52 -0.57
C ASP A 543 9.01 2.22 0.02
N ARG A 544 9.40 1.85 1.25
CA ARG A 544 10.63 2.22 1.95
C ARG A 544 11.49 1.00 2.29
N ALA A 545 11.30 -0.09 1.55
CA ALA A 545 12.00 -1.35 1.69
C ALA A 545 11.92 -1.98 3.09
N GLU A 546 10.90 -1.65 3.90
CA GLU A 546 10.77 -2.12 5.30
C GLU A 546 10.66 -3.64 5.39
N THR A 547 10.12 -4.31 4.36
CA THR A 547 10.09 -5.79 4.27
C THR A 547 11.47 -6.44 4.38
N LEU A 548 12.57 -5.74 4.03
CA LEU A 548 13.93 -6.24 4.22
C LEU A 548 14.24 -6.58 5.68
N LEU A 549 13.64 -5.89 6.65
CA LEU A 549 13.81 -6.17 8.08
C LEU A 549 13.26 -7.56 8.42
N LEU A 550 12.10 -7.93 7.85
CA LEU A 550 11.48 -9.25 8.03
C LEU A 550 12.26 -10.33 7.27
N LEU A 551 12.55 -10.09 6.00
CA LEU A 551 13.24 -11.06 5.12
C LEU A 551 14.63 -11.45 5.63
N THR A 552 15.28 -10.57 6.39
CA THR A 552 16.57 -10.85 7.04
C THR A 552 16.46 -11.37 8.48
N THR A 553 15.23 -11.48 9.01
CA THR A 553 14.97 -11.93 10.40
C THR A 553 14.23 -13.27 10.43
N ILE A 554 13.28 -13.49 9.53
CA ILE A 554 12.50 -14.74 9.44
C ILE A 554 13.45 -15.92 9.16
N GLU A 555 13.23 -17.02 9.86
CA GLU A 555 14.04 -18.23 9.72
C GLU A 555 13.17 -19.50 9.73
N PRO A 556 13.63 -20.59 9.10
CA PRO A 556 13.00 -21.88 9.23
C PRO A 556 12.96 -22.30 10.71
N ARG A 557 11.83 -22.85 11.13
CA ARG A 557 11.71 -23.46 12.46
C ARG A 557 12.60 -24.69 12.50
N LYS A 558 13.45 -24.78 13.50
CA LYS A 558 14.18 -26.02 13.76
C LYS A 558 13.16 -27.07 14.21
N GLU A 559 13.19 -28.24 13.60
CA GLU A 559 12.44 -29.38 14.11
C GLU A 559 12.84 -29.64 15.57
N PRO A 560 11.86 -29.93 16.46
CA PRO A 560 12.12 -30.16 17.86
C PRO A 560 12.99 -31.41 18.10
#